data_4cc8bd6549298557dfa77a62f5e60ed9
#
_entry.id   4cc8bd6549298557dfa77a62f5e60ed9
#
_cell.length_a   1.000
_cell.length_b   1.000
_cell.length_c   1.000
_cell.angle_alpha   90.00
_cell.angle_beta   90.00
_cell.angle_gamma   90.00
#
_symmetry.space_group_name_H-M   'P 1'
#
loop_
_entity.id
_entity.type
_entity.pdbx_description
1 polymer ?
#
loop_
_entity_poly.entity_id
_entity_poly.type
_entity_poly.pdbx_seq_one_letter_code
_entity_poly.pdbx_strand_id
1 'polypeptide(L)'
;LISLCDIYDIAPSDLLNADGLEVQGVRDEDGNCEVCNEQPHFFSAYIHLKTGGCQCIGDFGSFKKAKAHADQLAETHGWPVYSFVPEHFIHA
;
A
#
# COMPACT_ATOMS: atom_id res chain seq x y z
N LEU A 1 14.81 -11.96 6.62
CA LEU A 1 13.89 -10.89 7.04
C LEU A 1 14.20 -9.61 6.28
N ILE A 2 13.18 -9.10 5.65
CA ILE A 2 13.30 -7.85 4.90
C ILE A 2 12.96 -6.70 5.84
N SER A 3 13.93 -5.81 6.05
CA SER A 3 13.70 -4.56 6.78
C SER A 3 13.45 -3.47 5.73
N LEU A 4 12.29 -3.52 5.12
CA LEU A 4 11.91 -2.62 4.04
C LEU A 4 11.01 -1.50 4.59
N CYS A 5 11.34 -0.28 4.25
CA CYS A 5 10.49 0.88 4.53
C CYS A 5 10.84 1.97 3.53
N ASP A 6 10.25 1.88 2.34
CA ASP A 6 10.43 2.85 1.26
C ASP A 6 9.16 3.65 1.09
N ILE A 7 9.28 4.96 1.16
CA ILE A 7 8.16 5.89 0.96
C ILE A 7 8.44 6.71 -0.28
N TYR A 8 7.47 6.79 -1.17
CA TYR A 8 7.59 7.49 -2.44
C TYR A 8 6.81 8.79 -2.41
N ASP A 9 7.32 9.80 -3.10
CA ASP A 9 6.66 11.08 -3.21
C ASP A 9 5.41 10.97 -4.10
N ILE A 10 4.37 11.70 -3.71
CA ILE A 10 3.12 11.74 -4.48
C ILE A 10 3.06 13.10 -5.19
N ALA A 11 2.87 13.08 -6.50
CA ALA A 11 2.70 14.30 -7.26
C ALA A 11 1.41 15.03 -6.83
N PRO A 12 1.42 16.38 -6.73
CA PRO A 12 0.21 17.11 -6.34
C PRO A 12 -1.00 16.83 -7.22
N SER A 13 -0.80 16.58 -8.51
CA SER A 13 -1.88 16.24 -9.44
C SER A 13 -2.51 14.89 -9.08
N ASP A 14 -1.71 13.92 -8.61
CA ASP A 14 -2.22 12.61 -8.19
C ASP A 14 -2.98 12.73 -6.88
N LEU A 15 -2.53 13.57 -5.96
CA LEU A 15 -3.27 13.84 -4.72
C LEU A 15 -4.67 14.39 -5.00
N LEU A 16 -4.78 15.32 -5.96
CA LEU A 16 -6.08 15.87 -6.34
C LEU A 16 -6.99 14.84 -7.00
N ASN A 17 -6.40 13.82 -7.63
CA ASN A 17 -7.13 12.76 -8.32
C ASN A 17 -7.37 11.52 -7.42
N ALA A 18 -6.92 11.53 -6.19
CA ALA A 18 -7.04 10.40 -5.28
C ALA A 18 -8.35 10.45 -4.49
N ASP A 19 -8.92 9.29 -4.20
CA ASP A 19 -10.15 9.18 -3.40
C ASP A 19 -10.09 8.08 -2.33
N GLY A 20 -8.95 7.43 -2.16
CA GLY A 20 -8.79 6.40 -1.16
C GLY A 20 -7.39 5.83 -1.15
N LEU A 21 -7.18 4.87 -0.26
CA LEU A 21 -5.92 4.16 -0.09
C LEU A 21 -6.17 2.67 -0.11
N GLU A 22 -5.16 1.91 -0.53
CA GLU A 22 -5.19 0.46 -0.55
C GLU A 22 -3.92 -0.07 0.08
N VAL A 23 -4.03 -1.17 0.83
CA VAL A 23 -2.89 -1.93 1.34
C VAL A 23 -2.96 -3.32 0.75
N GLN A 24 -1.91 -3.75 0.08
CA GLN A 24 -1.85 -5.05 -0.58
C GLN A 24 -0.54 -5.76 -0.30
N GLY A 25 -0.60 -7.09 -0.25
CA GLY A 25 0.60 -7.92 -0.25
C GLY A 25 1.18 -7.97 -1.65
N VAL A 26 2.51 -7.97 -1.73
CA VAL A 26 3.24 -7.96 -3.00
C VAL A 26 4.30 -9.05 -2.99
N ARG A 27 4.48 -9.71 -4.11
CA ARG A 27 5.48 -10.75 -4.29
C ARG A 27 6.46 -10.31 -5.36
N ASP A 28 7.75 -10.40 -5.04
CA ASP A 28 8.83 -10.11 -5.99
C ASP A 28 9.40 -11.43 -6.48
N GLU A 29 9.24 -11.71 -7.77
CA GLU A 29 9.78 -12.90 -8.41
C GLU A 29 10.60 -12.50 -9.62
N ASP A 30 11.89 -12.80 -9.58
CA ASP A 30 12.84 -12.53 -10.68
C ASP A 30 12.83 -11.06 -11.15
N GLY A 31 12.66 -10.14 -10.20
CA GLY A 31 12.62 -8.72 -10.49
C GLY A 31 11.25 -8.19 -10.90
N ASN A 32 10.23 -9.04 -10.95
CA ASN A 32 8.87 -8.65 -11.24
C ASN A 32 8.04 -8.59 -9.96
N CYS A 33 7.46 -7.45 -9.68
CA CYS A 33 6.60 -7.27 -8.51
C CYS A 33 5.14 -7.40 -8.92
N GLU A 34 4.42 -8.32 -8.28
CA GLU A 34 3.01 -8.54 -8.53
C GLU A 34 2.23 -8.56 -7.22
N VAL A 35 1.00 -8.05 -7.24
CA VAL A 35 0.11 -8.17 -6.09
C VAL A 35 -0.18 -9.65 -5.85
N CYS A 36 0.13 -10.10 -4.64
CA CYS A 36 -0.14 -11.47 -4.20
C CYS A 36 -0.44 -11.45 -2.70
N ASN A 37 -1.71 -11.37 -2.35
CA ASN A 37 -2.13 -11.28 -0.96
C ASN A 37 -2.11 -12.62 -0.22
N GLU A 38 -1.94 -13.74 -0.94
CA GLU A 38 -1.89 -15.07 -0.35
C GLU A 38 -0.50 -15.42 0.18
N GLN A 39 0.54 -15.04 -0.55
CA GLN A 39 1.94 -15.33 -0.18
C GLN A 39 2.84 -14.12 -0.44
N PRO A 40 2.61 -12.99 0.25
CA PRO A 40 3.38 -11.78 0.00
C PRO A 40 4.80 -11.89 0.52
N HIS A 41 5.73 -11.26 -0.18
CA HIS A 41 7.10 -11.03 0.29
C HIS A 41 7.18 -9.75 1.12
N PHE A 42 6.38 -8.75 0.74
CA PHE A 42 6.30 -7.48 1.44
C PHE A 42 4.91 -6.88 1.22
N PHE A 43 4.67 -5.69 1.77
CA PHE A 43 3.36 -5.04 1.71
C PHE A 43 3.52 -3.62 1.17
N SER A 44 2.61 -3.21 0.32
CA SER A 44 2.66 -1.89 -0.29
C SER A 44 1.38 -1.12 -0.02
N ALA A 45 1.53 0.19 0.14
CA ALA A 45 0.41 1.12 0.21
C ALA A 45 0.26 1.82 -1.14
N TYR A 46 -0.98 2.02 -1.56
CA TYR A 46 -1.33 2.66 -2.83
C TYR A 46 -2.36 3.75 -2.60
N ILE A 47 -2.31 4.82 -3.39
CA ILE A 47 -3.44 5.72 -3.51
C ILE A 47 -4.34 5.21 -4.64
N HIS A 48 -5.65 5.25 -4.41
CA HIS A 48 -6.64 4.91 -5.42
C HIS A 48 -6.97 6.17 -6.20
N LEU A 49 -6.92 6.09 -7.53
CA LEU A 49 -7.16 7.23 -8.40
C LEU A 49 -8.59 7.22 -8.94
N LYS A 50 -9.24 8.39 -8.94
CA LYS A 50 -10.62 8.55 -9.42
C LYS A 50 -10.77 8.15 -10.88
N THR A 51 -9.73 8.36 -11.67
CA THR A 51 -9.71 8.02 -13.10
C THR A 51 -9.45 6.54 -13.36
N GLY A 52 -9.21 5.76 -12.31
CA GLY A 52 -8.93 4.33 -12.39
C GLY A 52 -7.49 4.02 -12.05
N GLY A 53 -7.26 2.80 -11.58
CA GLY A 53 -5.95 2.35 -11.16
C GLY A 53 -5.51 2.89 -9.81
N CYS A 54 -4.30 2.55 -9.44
CA CYS A 54 -3.70 2.99 -8.19
C CYS A 54 -2.20 3.22 -8.40
N GLN A 55 -1.62 4.03 -7.54
CA GLN A 55 -0.20 4.36 -7.57
C GLN A 55 0.45 3.95 -6.26
N CYS A 56 1.55 3.23 -6.33
CA CYS A 56 2.31 2.83 -5.15
C CYS A 56 2.93 4.06 -4.49
N ILE A 57 2.73 4.17 -3.18
CA ILE A 57 3.27 5.28 -2.39
C ILE A 57 4.22 4.81 -1.29
N GLY A 58 4.40 3.52 -1.15
CA GLY A 58 5.37 2.99 -0.21
C GLY A 58 5.39 1.47 -0.18
N ASP A 59 6.56 0.90 0.13
CA ASP A 59 6.78 -0.53 0.31
C ASP A 59 7.27 -0.77 1.73
N PHE A 60 6.72 -1.77 2.40
CA PHE A 60 6.98 -2.02 3.82
C PHE A 60 7.17 -3.50 4.08
N GLY A 61 8.04 -3.82 5.05
CA GLY A 61 8.34 -5.20 5.40
C GLY A 61 7.24 -5.91 6.19
N SER A 62 6.23 -5.18 6.67
CA SER A 62 5.11 -5.78 7.39
C SER A 62 3.80 -5.09 7.04
N PHE A 63 2.70 -5.83 7.19
CA PHE A 63 1.35 -5.26 7.03
C PHE A 63 1.13 -4.08 7.98
N LYS A 64 1.56 -4.23 9.23
CA LYS A 64 1.37 -3.20 10.26
C LYS A 64 1.96 -1.86 9.84
N LYS A 65 3.17 -1.87 9.27
CA LYS A 65 3.83 -0.65 8.82
C LYS A 65 3.13 -0.03 7.61
N ALA A 66 2.73 -0.85 6.64
CA ALA A 66 2.00 -0.38 5.47
C ALA A 66 0.65 0.24 5.88
N LYS A 67 -0.09 -0.44 6.77
CA LYS A 67 -1.37 0.03 7.26
C LYS A 67 -1.23 1.34 8.04
N ALA A 68 -0.20 1.47 8.86
CA ALA A 68 0.05 2.68 9.63
C ALA A 68 0.30 3.88 8.71
N HIS A 69 1.06 3.69 7.65
CA HIS A 69 1.31 4.75 6.67
C HIS A 69 0.03 5.14 5.94
N ALA A 70 -0.75 4.15 5.50
CA ALA A 70 -2.03 4.40 4.84
C ALA A 70 -3.02 5.12 5.77
N ASP A 71 -3.11 4.70 7.03
CA ASP A 71 -3.99 5.32 8.01
C ASP A 71 -3.62 6.79 8.28
N GLN A 72 -2.35 7.10 8.30
CA GLN A 72 -1.87 8.47 8.51
C GLN A 72 -2.32 9.38 7.36
N LEU A 73 -2.17 8.92 6.11
CA LEU A 73 -2.62 9.68 4.95
C LEU A 73 -4.15 9.76 4.89
N ALA A 74 -4.83 8.68 5.26
CA ALA A 74 -6.28 8.66 5.31
C ALA A 74 -6.82 9.71 6.27
N GLU A 75 -6.21 9.82 7.45
CA GLU A 75 -6.60 10.82 8.44
C GLU A 75 -6.36 12.24 7.93
N THR A 76 -5.22 12.48 7.30
CA THR A 76 -4.86 13.79 6.77
C THR A 76 -5.80 14.26 5.67
N HIS A 77 -6.24 13.34 4.80
CA HIS A 77 -7.03 13.68 3.61
C HIS A 77 -8.50 13.29 3.70
N GLY A 78 -8.92 12.59 4.74
CA GLY A 78 -10.29 12.13 4.91
C GLY A 78 -10.67 11.00 3.96
N TRP A 79 -9.73 10.15 3.57
CA TRP A 79 -9.96 9.05 2.63
C TRP A 79 -10.21 7.72 3.34
N PRO A 80 -10.97 6.80 2.72
CA PRO A 80 -11.08 5.43 3.23
C PRO A 80 -9.82 4.64 2.93
N VAL A 81 -9.59 3.59 3.73
CA VAL A 81 -8.50 2.64 3.53
C VAL A 81 -9.10 1.26 3.24
N TYR A 82 -8.71 0.68 2.12
CA TYR A 82 -9.12 -0.67 1.74
C TYR A 82 -7.95 -1.62 1.94
N SER A 83 -8.17 -2.71 2.66
CA SER A 83 -7.16 -3.74 2.87
C SER A 83 -7.59 -5.02 2.18
N PHE A 84 -6.70 -5.57 1.36
CA PHE A 84 -6.92 -6.83 0.65
C PHE A 84 -6.08 -7.96 1.25
N VAL A 85 -5.30 -7.67 2.28
CA VAL A 85 -4.42 -8.63 2.93
C VAL A 85 -5.25 -9.58 3.79
N PRO A 86 -5.06 -10.91 3.66
CA PRO A 86 -5.76 -11.87 4.50
C PRO A 86 -5.52 -11.63 5.99
N GLU A 87 -6.54 -11.91 6.79
CA GLU A 87 -6.55 -11.62 8.22
C GLU A 87 -5.34 -12.22 8.98
N HIS A 88 -4.87 -13.39 8.56
CA HIS A 88 -3.75 -14.04 9.24
C HIS A 88 -2.43 -13.28 9.13
N PHE A 89 -2.29 -12.34 8.20
CA PHE A 89 -1.12 -11.47 8.10
C PHE A 89 -1.25 -10.20 8.96
N ILE A 90 -2.46 -9.85 9.38
CA ILE A 90 -2.71 -8.61 10.13
C ILE A 90 -2.04 -8.63 11.50
N HIS A 91 -1.87 -9.80 12.08
CA HIS A 91 -1.25 -9.99 13.38
C HIS A 91 0.20 -10.45 13.31
N ALA A 92 0.77 -10.46 12.14
CA ALA A 92 2.16 -10.89 11.95
C ALA A 92 3.15 -9.77 12.30
#